data_0272b38777c3dd19c0ba11c9aa41e8e2
#
_entry.id   0272b38777c3dd19c0ba11c9aa41e8e2
#
_cell.length_a   1.000
_cell.length_b   1.000
_cell.length_c   1.000
_cell.angle_alpha   90.00
_cell.angle_beta   90.00
_cell.angle_gamma   90.00
#
_symmetry.space_group_name_H-M   'P 1'
#
loop_
_entity.id
_entity.type
_entity.pdbx_description
1 polymer ?
#
loop_
_entity_poly.entity_id
_entity_poly.type
_entity_poly.pdbx_seq_one_letter_code
_entity_poly.pdbx_strand_id
1 'polypeptide(L)'
;MDAVAIDRGNLLQGSDVEEWTNESDQFTPHAATEDGISPRTIPGTAGGAHMTTGLEHDELGRRTEDTDVRVEQVDKRQRKIETAIGREEWNVREFGEADSDVLVLSWGSNEGAIREAMDRLEDEGMAIRFLSVPYLFPRPDLTDAIEEANEVIVVECNATGQFADVIEHDTLTRVKRINKYNGVRFDADELAERITEDIGSEGGGGDSGDGSGEGSEASDAEAQQEITT
;
A
#
# COMPACT_ATOMS: atom_id res chain seq x y z
N MET A 1 29.17 -8.79 1.39
CA MET A 1 27.75 -8.75 1.01
C MET A 1 27.26 -10.17 1.07
N ASP A 2 26.41 -10.50 2.00
CA ASP A 2 25.78 -11.80 2.05
C ASP A 2 24.82 -11.92 0.84
N ALA A 3 24.79 -13.11 0.24
CA ALA A 3 23.92 -13.36 -0.90
C ALA A 3 22.46 -13.28 -0.43
N VAL A 4 21.67 -12.41 -1.04
CA VAL A 4 20.23 -12.36 -0.79
C VAL A 4 19.61 -13.64 -1.35
N ALA A 5 19.03 -14.45 -0.48
CA ALA A 5 18.23 -15.60 -0.90
C ALA A 5 16.90 -15.07 -1.46
N ILE A 6 16.61 -15.42 -2.71
CA ILE A 6 15.33 -15.08 -3.36
C ILE A 6 14.49 -16.35 -3.39
N ASP A 7 13.39 -16.36 -2.64
CA ASP A 7 12.34 -17.35 -2.80
C ASP A 7 11.60 -17.09 -4.11
N ARG A 8 11.60 -18.08 -4.99
CA ARG A 8 10.94 -17.99 -6.30
C ARG A 8 9.55 -18.64 -6.31
N GLY A 9 9.08 -19.10 -5.16
CA GLY A 9 7.82 -19.82 -4.99
C GLY A 9 7.89 -21.23 -5.60
N ASN A 10 6.74 -21.80 -5.91
CA ASN A 10 6.60 -23.18 -6.41
C ASN A 10 7.08 -23.32 -7.86
N LEU A 11 8.38 -23.58 -8.04
CA LEU A 11 8.97 -23.89 -9.34
C LEU A 11 8.98 -25.40 -9.53
N LEU A 12 8.27 -25.88 -10.54
CA LEU A 12 8.23 -27.30 -10.89
C LEU A 12 9.47 -27.73 -11.69
N GLN A 13 9.95 -28.91 -11.39
CA GLN A 13 11.08 -29.53 -12.07
C GLN A 13 10.85 -31.04 -12.27
N GLY A 14 11.37 -31.58 -13.38
CA GLY A 14 11.32 -33.00 -13.63
C GLY A 14 9.90 -33.57 -13.67
N SER A 15 9.65 -34.63 -12.90
CA SER A 15 8.38 -35.36 -12.87
C SER A 15 7.21 -34.52 -12.29
N ASP A 16 7.51 -33.48 -11.51
CA ASP A 16 6.46 -32.67 -10.90
C ASP A 16 5.64 -31.93 -11.97
N VAL A 17 6.19 -31.72 -13.17
CA VAL A 17 5.48 -31.08 -14.29
C VAL A 17 4.33 -31.95 -14.80
N GLU A 18 4.45 -33.28 -14.72
CA GLU A 18 3.43 -34.22 -15.21
C GLU A 18 2.12 -34.11 -14.43
N GLU A 19 2.17 -33.74 -13.14
CA GLU A 19 0.97 -33.53 -12.32
C GLU A 19 0.13 -32.35 -12.78
N TRP A 20 0.74 -31.44 -13.53
CA TRP A 20 0.12 -30.19 -14.01
C TRP A 20 -0.05 -30.17 -15.53
N THR A 21 -0.08 -31.34 -16.15
CA THR A 21 -0.42 -31.49 -17.56
C THR A 21 -1.84 -31.97 -17.73
N ASN A 22 -2.52 -31.50 -18.79
CA ASN A 22 -3.84 -31.96 -19.13
C ASN A 22 -3.82 -33.32 -19.87
N GLU A 23 -5.00 -33.83 -20.17
CA GLU A 23 -5.17 -35.11 -20.95
C GLU A 23 -4.47 -35.11 -22.32
N SER A 24 -4.14 -33.92 -22.85
CA SER A 24 -3.43 -33.76 -24.12
C SER A 24 -1.93 -33.50 -23.92
N ASP A 25 -1.39 -33.84 -22.77
CA ASP A 25 0.02 -33.68 -22.41
C ASP A 25 0.54 -32.22 -22.52
N GLN A 26 -0.34 -31.25 -22.16
CA GLN A 26 0.00 -29.84 -22.16
C GLN A 26 0.02 -29.27 -20.75
N PHE A 27 1.11 -28.61 -20.39
CA PHE A 27 1.25 -27.93 -19.11
C PHE A 27 0.21 -26.81 -18.92
N THR A 28 -0.37 -26.70 -17.73
CA THR A 28 -1.41 -25.73 -17.36
C THR A 28 -0.85 -24.61 -16.49
N PRO A 29 -0.23 -23.56 -17.07
CA PRO A 29 0.42 -22.48 -16.32
C PRO A 29 -0.57 -21.62 -15.51
N HIS A 30 -1.85 -21.72 -15.79
CA HIS A 30 -2.90 -20.96 -15.13
C HIS A 30 -3.97 -21.86 -14.48
N ALA A 31 -3.58 -23.08 -14.10
CA ALA A 31 -4.46 -24.01 -13.41
C ALA A 31 -5.21 -23.35 -12.25
N ALA A 32 -6.49 -23.65 -12.13
CA ALA A 32 -7.34 -23.20 -11.02
C ALA A 32 -7.01 -24.07 -9.79
N THR A 33 -6.24 -23.52 -8.88
CA THR A 33 -5.80 -24.17 -7.64
C THR A 33 -6.67 -23.76 -6.45
N GLU A 34 -6.63 -24.55 -5.38
CA GLU A 34 -7.36 -24.26 -4.16
C GLU A 34 -6.88 -22.95 -3.50
N ASP A 35 -5.58 -22.68 -3.53
CA ASP A 35 -4.95 -21.48 -3.00
C ASP A 35 -4.84 -20.31 -4.01
N GLY A 36 -5.28 -20.52 -5.25
CA GLY A 36 -5.17 -19.55 -6.34
C GLY A 36 -3.77 -19.39 -6.93
N ILE A 37 -2.77 -20.14 -6.44
CA ILE A 37 -1.37 -20.03 -6.87
C ILE A 37 -1.05 -21.14 -7.86
N SER A 38 -1.08 -20.82 -9.15
CA SER A 38 -0.74 -21.79 -10.21
C SER A 38 0.75 -22.13 -10.20
N PRO A 39 1.09 -23.34 -10.60
CA PRO A 39 2.47 -23.80 -10.71
C PRO A 39 3.21 -23.03 -11.81
N ARG A 40 4.53 -22.93 -11.67
CA ARG A 40 5.39 -22.27 -12.65
C ARG A 40 6.56 -23.14 -13.02
N THR A 41 6.93 -23.08 -14.29
CA THR A 41 8.17 -23.66 -14.80
C THR A 41 9.12 -22.57 -15.26
N ILE A 42 10.43 -22.85 -15.21
CA ILE A 42 11.44 -21.98 -15.80
C ILE A 42 11.71 -22.38 -17.26
N PRO A 43 12.16 -21.46 -18.12
CA PRO A 43 12.55 -21.79 -19.48
C PRO A 43 13.56 -22.94 -19.52
N GLY A 44 13.31 -23.93 -20.36
CA GLY A 44 14.14 -25.15 -20.48
C GLY A 44 13.68 -26.35 -19.64
N THR A 45 12.66 -26.21 -18.79
CA THR A 45 12.05 -27.34 -18.08
C THR A 45 11.34 -28.27 -19.07
N ALA A 46 11.71 -29.55 -19.08
CA ALA A 46 11.07 -30.54 -19.95
C ALA A 46 9.59 -30.66 -19.61
N GLY A 47 8.72 -30.69 -20.64
CA GLY A 47 7.25 -30.71 -20.47
C GLY A 47 6.61 -29.39 -20.03
N GLY A 48 7.40 -28.42 -19.55
CA GLY A 48 6.91 -27.15 -18.99
C GLY A 48 6.78 -26.01 -19.99
N ALA A 49 6.88 -26.27 -21.28
CA ALA A 49 6.70 -25.25 -22.31
C ALA A 49 5.23 -24.80 -22.38
N HIS A 50 5.01 -23.49 -22.29
CA HIS A 50 3.66 -22.92 -22.27
C HIS A 50 3.61 -21.55 -22.93
N MET A 51 2.41 -21.08 -23.15
CA MET A 51 2.10 -19.75 -23.67
C MET A 51 1.48 -18.91 -22.57
N THR A 52 1.74 -17.62 -22.60
CA THR A 52 1.02 -16.61 -21.80
C THR A 52 0.48 -15.53 -22.73
N THR A 53 -0.63 -14.90 -22.34
CA THR A 53 -1.24 -13.80 -23.08
C THR A 53 -1.56 -12.64 -22.14
N GLY A 54 -1.67 -11.45 -22.68
CA GLY A 54 -2.11 -10.24 -21.96
C GLY A 54 -3.63 -10.07 -21.90
N LEU A 55 -4.38 -11.01 -22.47
CA LEU A 55 -5.86 -11.01 -22.48
C LEU A 55 -6.39 -12.05 -21.49
N GLU A 56 -7.71 -12.09 -21.30
CA GLU A 56 -8.33 -13.18 -20.55
C GLU A 56 -8.04 -14.53 -21.21
N HIS A 57 -7.76 -15.53 -20.41
CA HIS A 57 -7.19 -16.79 -20.85
C HIS A 57 -7.74 -17.98 -20.05
N ASP A 58 -7.67 -19.14 -20.67
CA ASP A 58 -7.91 -20.43 -20.03
C ASP A 58 -6.67 -20.90 -19.23
N GLU A 59 -6.76 -22.07 -18.62
CA GLU A 59 -5.68 -22.68 -17.85
C GLU A 59 -4.40 -22.95 -18.67
N LEU A 60 -4.53 -23.07 -19.98
CA LEU A 60 -3.41 -23.25 -20.92
C LEU A 60 -2.76 -21.95 -21.37
N GLY A 61 -3.28 -20.80 -20.92
CA GLY A 61 -2.82 -19.48 -21.33
C GLY A 61 -3.33 -19.04 -22.70
N ARG A 62 -4.33 -19.73 -23.25
CA ARG A 62 -4.95 -19.38 -24.53
C ARG A 62 -6.02 -18.33 -24.34
N ARG A 63 -6.04 -17.31 -25.20
CA ARG A 63 -7.09 -16.30 -25.20
C ARG A 63 -8.47 -16.96 -25.29
N THR A 64 -9.39 -16.49 -24.45
CA THR A 64 -10.79 -16.90 -24.45
C THR A 64 -11.72 -15.70 -24.25
N GLU A 65 -12.95 -15.84 -24.74
CA GLU A 65 -14.07 -14.94 -24.49
C GLU A 65 -15.23 -15.69 -23.78
N ASP A 66 -14.94 -16.91 -23.32
CA ASP A 66 -15.89 -17.72 -22.56
C ASP A 66 -16.12 -17.09 -21.17
N THR A 67 -17.40 -16.89 -20.84
CA THR A 67 -17.81 -16.20 -19.61
C THR A 67 -17.56 -17.01 -18.37
N ASP A 68 -17.69 -18.33 -18.43
CA ASP A 68 -17.52 -19.22 -17.29
C ASP A 68 -16.03 -19.34 -16.96
N VAL A 69 -15.18 -19.49 -17.99
CA VAL A 69 -13.72 -19.47 -17.82
C VAL A 69 -13.25 -18.13 -17.24
N ARG A 70 -13.84 -17.01 -17.67
CA ARG A 70 -13.53 -15.70 -17.11
C ARG A 70 -13.85 -15.62 -15.63
N VAL A 71 -15.02 -16.08 -15.20
CA VAL A 71 -15.41 -16.10 -13.78
C VAL A 71 -14.42 -16.94 -12.98
N GLU A 72 -14.13 -18.16 -13.43
CA GLU A 72 -13.20 -19.06 -12.76
C GLU A 72 -11.80 -18.43 -12.59
N GLN A 73 -11.25 -17.81 -13.64
CA GLN A 73 -9.93 -17.19 -13.58
C GLN A 73 -9.94 -15.91 -12.71
N VAL A 74 -11.03 -15.16 -12.68
CA VAL A 74 -11.17 -14.02 -11.75
C VAL A 74 -11.21 -14.50 -10.31
N ASP A 75 -12.05 -15.49 -9.99
CA ASP A 75 -12.17 -16.06 -8.64
C ASP A 75 -10.83 -16.64 -8.16
N LYS A 76 -10.10 -17.33 -9.04
CA LYS A 76 -8.75 -17.81 -8.75
C LYS A 76 -7.79 -16.67 -8.39
N ARG A 77 -7.83 -15.57 -9.14
CA ARG A 77 -7.00 -14.38 -8.85
C ARG A 77 -7.35 -13.74 -7.51
N GLN A 78 -8.62 -13.72 -7.13
CA GLN A 78 -9.05 -13.25 -5.80
C GLN A 78 -8.54 -14.18 -4.70
N ARG A 79 -8.74 -15.50 -4.82
CA ARG A 79 -8.19 -16.47 -3.86
C ARG A 79 -6.69 -16.32 -3.65
N LYS A 80 -5.91 -16.06 -4.72
CA LYS A 80 -4.47 -15.81 -4.61
C LYS A 80 -4.16 -14.61 -3.71
N ILE A 81 -4.96 -13.54 -3.79
CA ILE A 81 -4.82 -12.35 -2.95
C ILE A 81 -5.11 -12.71 -1.49
N GLU A 82 -6.21 -13.43 -1.23
CA GLU A 82 -6.58 -13.91 0.11
C GLU A 82 -5.48 -14.80 0.72
N THR A 83 -4.94 -15.72 -0.08
CA THR A 83 -3.80 -16.56 0.34
C THR A 83 -2.56 -15.73 0.67
N ALA A 84 -2.28 -14.67 -0.09
CA ALA A 84 -1.13 -13.80 0.16
C ALA A 84 -1.27 -13.04 1.48
N ILE A 85 -2.43 -12.49 1.78
CA ILE A 85 -2.69 -11.76 3.04
C ILE A 85 -2.42 -12.64 4.27
N GLY A 86 -2.70 -13.93 4.19
CA GLY A 86 -2.47 -14.88 5.28
C GLY A 86 -1.01 -15.29 5.50
N ARG A 87 -0.07 -14.78 4.71
CA ARG A 87 1.36 -15.13 4.83
C ARG A 87 2.11 -14.13 5.70
N GLU A 88 3.08 -14.64 6.48
CA GLU A 88 3.89 -13.85 7.41
C GLU A 88 4.64 -12.69 6.72
N GLU A 89 5.16 -12.89 5.51
CA GLU A 89 5.85 -11.86 4.75
C GLU A 89 4.98 -10.65 4.36
N TRP A 90 3.66 -10.76 4.47
CA TRP A 90 2.70 -9.68 4.22
C TRP A 90 2.32 -8.90 5.48
N ASN A 91 2.83 -9.34 6.64
CA ASN A 91 2.58 -8.64 7.88
C ASN A 91 3.29 -7.28 7.92
N VAL A 92 2.71 -6.36 8.66
CA VAL A 92 3.36 -5.07 8.98
C VAL A 92 4.58 -5.30 9.85
N ARG A 93 5.53 -4.40 9.75
CA ARG A 93 6.64 -4.32 10.72
C ARG A 93 6.28 -3.28 11.75
N GLU A 94 6.31 -3.67 12.99
CA GLU A 94 5.93 -2.84 14.12
C GLU A 94 7.17 -2.41 14.92
N PHE A 95 7.17 -1.15 15.34
CA PHE A 95 8.24 -0.53 16.12
C PHE A 95 7.63 0.35 17.20
N GLY A 96 8.31 0.47 18.34
CA GLY A 96 7.85 1.23 19.50
C GLY A 96 6.91 0.45 20.40
N GLU A 97 6.20 1.16 21.27
CA GLU A 97 5.30 0.57 22.26
C GLU A 97 3.91 0.37 21.69
N ALA A 98 3.40 -0.85 21.80
CA ALA A 98 2.10 -1.22 21.20
C ALA A 98 0.91 -0.47 21.81
N ASP A 99 1.03 0.00 23.03
CA ASP A 99 0.02 0.74 23.78
C ASP A 99 0.20 2.27 23.73
N SER A 100 1.04 2.76 22.82
CA SER A 100 1.21 4.20 22.60
C SER A 100 -0.07 4.84 22.08
N ASP A 101 -0.39 6.02 22.63
CA ASP A 101 -1.52 6.84 22.19
C ASP A 101 -1.39 7.36 20.73
N VAL A 102 -0.16 7.41 20.22
CA VAL A 102 0.16 7.93 18.88
C VAL A 102 0.60 6.79 17.96
N LEU A 103 -0.15 6.58 16.90
CA LEU A 103 0.15 5.62 15.84
C LEU A 103 0.64 6.35 14.60
N VAL A 104 1.85 6.04 14.16
CA VAL A 104 2.39 6.47 12.87
C VAL A 104 2.27 5.33 11.86
N LEU A 105 1.73 5.63 10.68
CA LEU A 105 1.64 4.70 9.55
C LEU A 105 2.49 5.23 8.40
N SER A 106 3.25 4.36 7.77
CA SER A 106 3.98 4.71 6.55
C SER A 106 4.30 3.48 5.71
N TRP A 107 4.73 3.72 4.50
CA TRP A 107 5.13 2.69 3.55
C TRP A 107 6.41 3.08 2.80
N GLY A 108 7.07 2.07 2.21
CA GLY A 108 8.21 2.30 1.33
C GLY A 108 9.46 2.77 2.07
N SER A 109 10.12 3.82 1.58
CA SER A 109 11.46 4.22 2.02
C SER A 109 11.51 5.10 3.27
N ASN A 110 10.36 5.42 3.87
CA ASN A 110 10.31 6.33 5.04
C ASN A 110 10.69 5.64 6.35
N GLU A 111 10.68 4.30 6.41
CA GLU A 111 10.89 3.53 7.64
C GLU A 111 12.13 3.95 8.42
N GLY A 112 13.29 4.10 7.73
CA GLY A 112 14.53 4.46 8.40
C GLY A 112 14.47 5.84 9.07
N ALA A 113 13.90 6.84 8.37
CA ALA A 113 13.78 8.19 8.90
C ALA A 113 12.76 8.27 10.05
N ILE A 114 11.66 7.52 9.97
CA ILE A 114 10.67 7.47 11.05
C ILE A 114 11.27 6.81 12.30
N ARG A 115 11.96 5.71 12.15
CA ARG A 115 12.61 5.03 13.29
C ARG A 115 13.66 5.91 14.00
N GLU A 116 14.44 6.65 13.24
CA GLU A 116 15.38 7.61 13.82
C GLU A 116 14.65 8.80 14.47
N ALA A 117 13.51 9.24 13.92
CA ALA A 117 12.67 10.25 14.57
C ALA A 117 12.05 9.73 15.87
N MET A 118 11.68 8.43 15.94
CA MET A 118 11.19 7.80 17.17
C MET A 118 12.21 7.89 18.31
N ASP A 119 13.48 7.58 18.02
CA ASP A 119 14.56 7.66 19.04
C ASP A 119 14.66 9.08 19.63
N ARG A 120 14.47 10.12 18.81
CA ARG A 120 14.48 11.52 19.24
C ARG A 120 13.27 11.92 20.06
N LEU A 121 12.08 11.47 19.62
CA LEU A 121 10.83 11.70 20.35
C LEU A 121 10.85 11.02 21.72
N GLU A 122 11.43 9.82 21.81
CA GLU A 122 11.60 9.11 23.08
C GLU A 122 12.53 9.87 24.06
N ASP A 123 13.63 10.45 23.56
CA ASP A 123 14.52 11.32 24.35
C ASP A 123 13.79 12.56 24.89
N GLU A 124 12.74 13.02 24.22
CA GLU A 124 11.85 14.12 24.63
C GLU A 124 10.68 13.65 25.52
N GLY A 125 10.58 12.35 25.78
CA GLY A 125 9.52 11.74 26.59
C GLY A 125 8.22 11.46 25.85
N MET A 126 8.24 11.42 24.52
CA MET A 126 7.10 11.09 23.66
C MET A 126 7.31 9.71 23.03
N ALA A 127 6.52 8.72 23.46
CA ALA A 127 6.51 7.41 22.84
C ALA A 127 5.51 7.40 21.67
N ILE A 128 5.88 6.76 20.54
CA ILE A 128 4.99 6.50 19.41
C ILE A 128 5.06 5.04 19.00
N ARG A 129 3.95 4.51 18.47
CA ARG A 129 3.86 3.24 17.79
C ARG A 129 3.98 3.47 16.29
N PHE A 130 4.83 2.74 15.61
CA PHE A 130 5.00 2.87 14.16
C PHE A 130 4.75 1.54 13.45
N LEU A 131 3.84 1.55 12.48
CA LEU A 131 3.58 0.43 11.58
C LEU A 131 4.11 0.75 10.18
N SER A 132 5.16 0.05 9.77
CA SER A 132 5.69 0.08 8.41
C SER A 132 4.95 -0.95 7.55
N VAL A 133 4.17 -0.47 6.57
CA VAL A 133 3.32 -1.29 5.72
C VAL A 133 4.09 -1.67 4.45
N PRO A 134 4.48 -2.95 4.27
CA PRO A 134 5.33 -3.35 3.14
C PRO A 134 4.55 -3.41 1.82
N TYR A 135 3.25 -3.67 1.87
CA TYR A 135 2.39 -3.86 0.70
C TYR A 135 1.10 -3.05 0.83
N LEU A 136 0.82 -2.21 -0.15
CA LEU A 136 -0.40 -1.40 -0.18
C LEU A 136 -1.60 -2.15 -0.75
N PHE A 137 -1.34 -3.19 -1.55
CA PHE A 137 -2.37 -4.07 -2.10
C PHE A 137 -1.81 -5.48 -2.39
N PRO A 138 -2.41 -6.54 -1.84
CA PRO A 138 -3.39 -6.48 -0.76
C PRO A 138 -2.77 -5.89 0.50
N ARG A 139 -3.52 -5.06 1.20
CA ARG A 139 -3.06 -4.42 2.43
C ARG A 139 -3.37 -5.31 3.64
N PRO A 140 -2.47 -5.42 4.62
CA PRO A 140 -2.79 -6.01 5.92
C PRO A 140 -3.95 -5.25 6.60
N ASP A 141 -4.71 -5.93 7.43
CA ASP A 141 -5.73 -5.27 8.26
C ASP A 141 -5.04 -4.43 9.34
N LEU A 142 -5.38 -3.15 9.37
CA LEU A 142 -4.85 -2.16 10.32
C LEU A 142 -5.94 -1.61 11.24
N THR A 143 -7.17 -2.14 11.14
CA THR A 143 -8.34 -1.58 11.81
C THR A 143 -8.16 -1.55 13.32
N ASP A 144 -7.79 -2.66 13.93
CA ASP A 144 -7.61 -2.74 15.39
C ASP A 144 -6.55 -1.73 15.87
N ALA A 145 -5.41 -1.64 15.19
CA ALA A 145 -4.34 -0.72 15.56
C ALA A 145 -4.76 0.76 15.45
N ILE A 146 -5.60 1.07 14.47
CA ILE A 146 -6.12 2.43 14.25
C ILE A 146 -7.19 2.77 15.29
N GLU A 147 -8.06 1.81 15.65
CA GLU A 147 -9.11 2.01 16.66
C GLU A 147 -8.56 2.13 18.09
N GLU A 148 -7.43 1.49 18.37
CA GLU A 148 -6.74 1.55 19.67
C GLU A 148 -5.99 2.87 19.90
N ALA A 149 -5.56 3.55 18.84
CA ALA A 149 -4.79 4.78 18.94
C ALA A 149 -5.67 6.01 19.14
N ASN A 150 -5.23 6.95 19.98
CA ASN A 150 -5.89 8.25 20.12
C ASN A 150 -5.61 9.18 18.93
N GLU A 151 -4.38 9.09 18.39
CA GLU A 151 -3.91 9.87 17.25
C GLU A 151 -3.30 8.98 16.18
N VAL A 152 -3.73 9.14 14.94
CA VAL A 152 -3.19 8.41 13.79
C VAL A 152 -2.59 9.38 12.78
N ILE A 153 -1.31 9.22 12.49
CA ILE A 153 -0.54 10.06 11.57
C ILE A 153 -0.04 9.20 10.41
N VAL A 154 -0.34 9.60 9.18
CA VAL A 154 0.19 8.96 7.97
C VAL A 154 1.31 9.80 7.37
N VAL A 155 2.49 9.20 7.21
CA VAL A 155 3.68 9.85 6.63
C VAL A 155 3.92 9.34 5.23
N GLU A 156 3.89 10.26 4.23
CA GLU A 156 4.02 9.90 2.82
C GLU A 156 4.88 10.88 2.00
N CYS A 157 5.60 10.33 1.02
CA CYS A 157 6.35 11.13 0.02
C CYS A 157 5.53 11.39 -1.25
N ASN A 158 4.31 11.93 -1.10
CA ASN A 158 3.47 12.40 -2.20
C ASN A 158 2.66 13.64 -1.78
N ALA A 159 2.07 14.33 -2.76
CA ALA A 159 1.37 15.60 -2.51
C ALA A 159 -0.05 15.43 -1.98
N THR A 160 -0.69 14.30 -2.23
CA THR A 160 -2.14 14.12 -2.01
C THR A 160 -2.47 13.24 -0.81
N GLY A 161 -1.50 12.51 -0.25
CA GLY A 161 -1.77 11.60 0.85
C GLY A 161 -2.57 10.37 0.42
N GLN A 162 -2.15 9.70 -0.66
CA GLN A 162 -2.90 8.60 -1.26
C GLN A 162 -3.08 7.41 -0.33
N PHE A 163 -2.09 7.11 0.51
CA PHE A 163 -2.21 6.04 1.48
C PHE A 163 -3.15 6.44 2.63
N ALA A 164 -3.08 7.70 3.07
CA ALA A 164 -4.02 8.24 4.02
C ALA A 164 -5.47 8.16 3.51
N ASP A 165 -5.72 8.47 2.22
CA ASP A 165 -7.05 8.32 1.61
C ASP A 165 -7.54 6.87 1.66
N VAL A 166 -6.67 5.90 1.40
CA VAL A 166 -6.99 4.46 1.48
C VAL A 166 -7.34 4.06 2.92
N ILE A 167 -6.53 4.49 3.89
CA ILE A 167 -6.78 4.22 5.32
C ILE A 167 -8.13 4.81 5.75
N GLU A 168 -8.38 6.08 5.47
CA GLU A 168 -9.64 6.75 5.82
C GLU A 168 -10.86 6.10 5.14
N HIS A 169 -10.70 5.64 3.89
CA HIS A 169 -11.76 4.94 3.18
C HIS A 169 -12.11 3.59 3.82
N ASP A 170 -11.10 2.83 4.19
CA ASP A 170 -11.28 1.45 4.66
C ASP A 170 -11.71 1.38 6.13
N THR A 171 -11.23 2.31 6.97
CA THR A 171 -11.48 2.31 8.42
C THR A 171 -12.53 3.34 8.86
N LEU A 172 -12.91 4.27 7.97
CA LEU A 172 -13.77 5.41 8.28
C LEU A 172 -13.23 6.32 9.39
N THR A 173 -11.95 6.22 9.69
CA THR A 173 -11.25 7.00 10.69
C THR A 173 -10.44 8.11 10.03
N ARG A 174 -10.61 9.35 10.47
CA ARG A 174 -9.79 10.48 10.01
C ARG A 174 -8.37 10.35 10.53
N VAL A 175 -7.39 10.60 9.65
CA VAL A 175 -5.97 10.56 9.99
C VAL A 175 -5.30 11.90 9.72
N LYS A 176 -4.28 12.23 10.51
CA LYS A 176 -3.39 13.37 10.25
C LYS A 176 -2.39 12.99 9.15
N ARG A 177 -1.91 13.97 8.40
CA ARG A 177 -1.12 13.72 7.18
C ARG A 177 0.17 14.53 7.18
N ILE A 178 1.30 13.84 7.20
CA ILE A 178 2.62 14.44 7.01
C ILE A 178 3.11 14.11 5.59
N ASN A 179 2.87 15.02 4.64
CA ASN A 179 3.24 14.84 3.26
C ASN A 179 4.49 15.64 2.89
N LYS A 180 5.37 15.05 2.08
CA LYS A 180 6.53 15.73 1.49
C LYS A 180 6.69 15.32 0.03
N TYR A 181 6.76 16.31 -0.87
CA TYR A 181 6.81 16.05 -2.32
C TYR A 181 7.77 16.98 -3.07
N ASN A 182 8.77 17.49 -2.37
CA ASN A 182 9.79 18.39 -2.95
C ASN A 182 10.98 17.66 -3.61
N GLY A 183 10.91 16.32 -3.73
CA GLY A 183 11.97 15.48 -4.29
C GLY A 183 13.09 15.11 -3.32
N VAL A 184 13.02 15.58 -2.07
CA VAL A 184 13.98 15.25 -1.01
C VAL A 184 13.30 14.31 0.00
N ARG A 185 14.04 13.32 0.50
CA ARG A 185 13.55 12.41 1.54
C ARG A 185 13.27 13.17 2.85
N PHE A 186 12.43 12.59 3.68
CA PHE A 186 12.30 13.07 5.05
C PHE A 186 13.63 12.94 5.79
N ASP A 187 13.91 13.96 6.57
CA ASP A 187 14.92 13.97 7.61
C ASP A 187 14.28 13.60 8.95
N ALA A 188 15.04 12.99 9.85
CA ALA A 188 14.50 12.53 11.13
C ALA A 188 14.16 13.69 12.07
N ASP A 189 14.94 14.78 12.06
CA ASP A 189 14.65 15.99 12.86
C ASP A 189 13.35 16.64 12.36
N GLU A 190 13.22 16.81 11.03
CA GLU A 190 11.99 17.33 10.40
C GLU A 190 10.77 16.48 10.76
N LEU A 191 10.91 15.16 10.79
CA LEU A 191 9.78 14.28 11.14
C LEU A 191 9.40 14.40 12.62
N ALA A 192 10.38 14.41 13.51
CA ALA A 192 10.13 14.56 14.94
C ALA A 192 9.41 15.89 15.23
N GLU A 193 9.89 17.00 14.66
CA GLU A 193 9.24 18.32 14.79
C GLU A 193 7.81 18.28 14.29
N ARG A 194 7.55 17.78 13.08
CA ARG A 194 6.21 17.74 12.48
C ARG A 194 5.25 16.83 13.21
N ILE A 195 5.70 15.69 13.71
CA ILE A 195 4.88 14.80 14.55
C ILE A 195 4.48 15.51 15.84
N THR A 196 5.43 16.17 16.50
CA THR A 196 5.17 16.93 17.73
C THR A 196 4.18 18.07 17.49
N GLU A 197 4.33 18.84 16.41
CA GLU A 197 3.41 19.90 16.02
C GLU A 197 1.99 19.40 15.77
N ASP A 198 1.86 18.28 15.04
CA ASP A 198 0.55 17.70 14.72
C ASP A 198 -0.18 17.17 15.97
N ILE A 199 0.54 16.59 16.93
CA ILE A 199 -0.03 16.15 18.20
C ILE A 199 -0.41 17.36 19.07
N GLY A 200 0.41 18.41 19.08
CA GLY A 200 0.18 19.63 19.90
C GLY A 200 -0.94 20.55 19.38
N SER A 201 -1.38 20.38 18.13
CA SER A 201 -2.34 21.33 17.52
C SER A 201 -3.78 21.22 17.99
N GLU A 202 -4.16 20.23 18.78
CA GLU A 202 -5.53 20.07 19.32
C GLU A 202 -5.79 20.77 20.67
N GLY A 203 -4.80 21.47 21.24
CA GLY A 203 -4.96 22.23 22.49
C GLY A 203 -5.49 23.66 22.34
N GLY A 204 -5.82 24.13 21.12
CA GLY A 204 -6.11 25.54 20.85
C GLY A 204 -7.42 25.83 20.10
N GLY A 205 -8.47 25.07 20.28
CA GLY A 205 -9.83 25.35 19.76
C GLY A 205 -10.65 26.25 20.68
N GLY A 206 -10.15 27.43 21.03
CA GLY A 206 -10.86 28.48 21.76
C GLY A 206 -11.29 29.60 20.82
N ASP A 207 -12.57 29.64 20.58
CA ASP A 207 -13.38 30.74 20.09
C ASP A 207 -12.74 32.13 20.24
N SER A 208 -12.55 32.84 19.15
CA SER A 208 -12.57 34.28 19.14
C SER A 208 -13.15 34.78 17.81
N GLY A 209 -14.50 34.82 17.81
CA GLY A 209 -15.18 35.72 16.92
C GLY A 209 -14.96 37.15 17.43
N ASP A 210 -14.48 38.01 16.59
CA ASP A 210 -15.01 39.40 16.55
C ASP A 210 -14.79 39.99 15.16
N GLY A 211 -15.89 40.46 14.62
CA GLY A 211 -15.94 41.14 13.37
C GLY A 211 -15.48 42.57 13.47
N SER A 212 -14.93 43.07 12.43
CA SER A 212 -15.18 44.45 11.99
C SER A 212 -14.79 44.57 10.52
N GLY A 213 -15.81 44.85 9.74
CA GLY A 213 -15.66 45.21 8.35
C GLY A 213 -15.02 46.56 8.17
N GLU A 214 -14.38 46.74 7.07
CA GLU A 214 -14.41 47.97 6.30
C GLU A 214 -14.11 47.68 4.83
N GLY A 215 -15.02 48.15 4.01
CA GLY A 215 -14.94 48.00 2.57
C GLY A 215 -13.99 48.98 1.92
N SER A 216 -13.51 48.64 0.75
CA SER A 216 -13.16 49.63 -0.29
C SER A 216 -13.45 49.06 -1.66
N GLU A 217 -14.31 49.80 -2.33
CA GLU A 217 -14.72 49.62 -3.72
C GLU A 217 -13.59 49.94 -4.75
N ALA A 218 -13.90 49.49 -5.94
CA ALA A 218 -13.41 49.95 -7.26
C ALA A 218 -12.13 49.25 -7.75
N SER A 219 -12.01 48.77 -8.99
CA SER A 219 -12.61 49.23 -10.25
C SER A 219 -12.44 48.18 -11.34
N ASP A 220 -13.42 48.16 -12.23
CA ASP A 220 -13.43 47.50 -13.54
C ASP A 220 -12.19 47.75 -14.41
N ALA A 221 -11.76 46.73 -15.15
CA ALA A 221 -11.33 46.93 -16.52
C ALA A 221 -11.35 45.62 -17.33
N GLU A 222 -12.08 45.62 -18.39
CA GLU A 222 -12.29 44.69 -19.46
C GLU A 222 -10.99 44.19 -20.10
N ALA A 223 -10.94 42.93 -20.50
CA ALA A 223 -10.31 42.54 -21.76
C ALA A 223 -10.93 41.25 -22.28
N GLN A 224 -11.89 41.40 -23.18
CA GLN A 224 -12.26 40.40 -24.18
C GLN A 224 -11.11 40.23 -25.16
N GLN A 225 -10.72 39.00 -25.48
CA GLN A 225 -10.20 38.66 -26.80
C GLN A 225 -10.53 37.22 -27.16
N GLU A 226 -11.34 37.13 -28.20
CA GLU A 226 -11.63 36.11 -29.17
C GLU A 226 -10.48 35.12 -29.44
N ILE A 227 -10.85 33.84 -29.53
CA ILE A 227 -10.17 32.87 -30.37
C ILE A 227 -11.23 32.18 -31.24
N THR A 228 -11.24 32.61 -32.51
CA THR A 228 -11.79 31.89 -33.66
C THR A 228 -10.59 31.23 -34.38
N THR A 229 -10.58 29.95 -34.55
CA THR A 229 -10.40 29.10 -35.73
C THR A 229 -10.10 27.68 -35.31
#